data_cde312688e27343677e2de48685a819f
#
_entry.id   cde312688e27343677e2de48685a819f
#
_cell.length_a   1.000
_cell.length_b   1.000
_cell.length_c   1.000
_cell.angle_alpha   90.00
_cell.angle_beta   90.00
_cell.angle_gamma   90.00
#
_symmetry.space_group_name_H-M   'P 1'
#
loop_
_entity.id
_entity.type
_entity.pdbx_description
1 polymer ?
#
loop_
_entity_poly.entity_id
_entity_poly.type
_entity_poly.pdbx_seq_one_letter_code
_entity_poly.pdbx_strand_id
1 'polypeptide(L)'
;MASLVKKIISTTKAPALGPYSQAVLVDRTMYIAGQIGLEPSTGQLVSGGAKEEAKQALKNMGEILKAAGCDYGNVVKTTVLMADMKDYNDINDVYKQFFKANFPARAAYQVAALPKGARVEIEAIAIKGPLQDASA
;
A
#
# COMPACT_ATOMS: atom_id res chain seq x y z
N MET A 1 -30.73 15.80 0.64
CA MET A 1 -29.25 15.69 0.78
C MET A 1 -28.81 14.34 0.26
N ALA A 2 -27.86 14.33 -0.63
CA ALA A 2 -27.31 13.08 -1.15
C ALA A 2 -26.42 12.41 -0.11
N SER A 3 -26.53 11.09 0.03
CA SER A 3 -25.65 10.31 0.89
C SER A 3 -24.29 10.13 0.24
N LEU A 4 -23.26 10.04 1.06
CA LEU A 4 -21.93 9.63 0.59
C LEU A 4 -21.97 8.16 0.22
N VAL A 5 -21.22 7.80 -0.82
CA VAL A 5 -21.14 6.42 -1.28
C VAL A 5 -19.89 5.76 -0.69
N LYS A 6 -20.09 4.66 0.05
CA LYS A 6 -19.02 3.85 0.60
C LYS A 6 -18.97 2.54 -0.17
N LYS A 7 -17.79 2.20 -0.70
CA LYS A 7 -17.59 0.96 -1.44
C LYS A 7 -16.41 0.19 -0.88
N ILE A 8 -16.63 -1.11 -0.63
CA ILE A 8 -15.55 -2.01 -0.23
C ILE A 8 -14.84 -2.50 -1.48
N ILE A 9 -13.52 -2.41 -1.48
CA ILE A 9 -12.68 -2.89 -2.58
C ILE A 9 -12.07 -4.22 -2.16
N SER A 10 -12.21 -5.23 -3.01
CA SER A 10 -11.66 -6.55 -2.77
C SER A 10 -11.07 -7.12 -4.05
N THR A 11 -10.01 -7.88 -3.93
CA THR A 11 -9.41 -8.60 -5.05
C THR A 11 -8.77 -9.89 -4.55
N THR A 12 -8.88 -10.96 -5.33
CA THR A 12 -8.19 -12.23 -5.04
C THR A 12 -6.70 -12.16 -5.42
N LYS A 13 -6.28 -11.11 -6.10
CA LYS A 13 -4.88 -10.93 -6.53
C LYS A 13 -3.98 -10.33 -5.44
N ALA A 14 -4.56 -10.02 -4.28
CA ALA A 14 -3.83 -9.64 -3.09
C ALA A 14 -4.42 -10.37 -1.89
N PRO A 15 -3.60 -10.77 -0.91
CA PRO A 15 -4.11 -11.47 0.27
C PRO A 15 -4.97 -10.55 1.14
N ALA A 16 -5.94 -11.16 1.83
CA ALA A 16 -6.74 -10.48 2.85
C ALA A 16 -6.89 -11.45 4.03
N LEU A 17 -6.15 -11.20 5.09
CA LEU A 17 -6.08 -12.09 6.25
C LEU A 17 -6.53 -11.33 7.49
N GLY A 18 -7.79 -11.50 7.89
CA GLY A 18 -8.28 -10.89 9.12
C GLY A 18 -9.59 -10.12 8.92
N PRO A 19 -10.12 -9.56 9.99
CA PRO A 19 -11.41 -8.87 9.96
C PRO A 19 -11.27 -7.42 9.50
N TYR A 20 -10.84 -7.23 8.24
CA TYR A 20 -10.70 -5.90 7.65
C TYR A 20 -10.91 -5.97 6.13
N SER A 21 -11.25 -4.84 5.53
CA SER A 21 -11.33 -4.69 4.09
C SER A 21 -9.96 -4.37 3.53
N GLN A 22 -9.65 -4.83 2.33
CA GLN A 22 -8.40 -4.47 1.66
C GLN A 22 -8.32 -2.97 1.39
N ALA A 23 -9.44 -2.38 0.98
CA ALA A 23 -9.56 -0.95 0.87
C ALA A 23 -11.01 -0.53 1.00
N VAL A 24 -11.20 0.73 1.39
CA VAL A 24 -12.53 1.34 1.49
C VAL A 24 -12.49 2.64 0.70
N LEU A 25 -13.41 2.76 -0.25
CA LEU A 25 -13.57 3.95 -1.09
C LEU A 25 -14.80 4.71 -0.62
N VAL A 26 -14.61 5.97 -0.22
CA VAL A 26 -15.72 6.87 0.12
C VAL A 26 -15.68 8.01 -0.88
N ASP A 27 -16.69 8.05 -1.75
CA ASP A 27 -16.72 8.91 -2.92
C ASP A 27 -15.44 8.75 -3.74
N ARG A 28 -14.49 9.67 -3.66
CA ARG A 28 -13.22 9.60 -4.41
C ARG A 28 -12.00 9.28 -3.54
N THR A 29 -12.16 9.23 -2.21
CA THR A 29 -11.04 8.95 -1.31
C THR A 29 -11.00 7.47 -0.97
N MET A 30 -9.87 6.84 -1.22
CA MET A 30 -9.65 5.44 -0.94
C MET A 30 -8.62 5.26 0.15
N TYR A 31 -8.98 4.49 1.17
CA TYR A 31 -8.10 4.12 2.27
C TYR A 31 -7.69 2.67 2.07
N ILE A 32 -6.39 2.43 1.91
CA ILE A 32 -5.86 1.10 1.63
C ILE A 32 -5.23 0.56 2.89
N ALA A 33 -5.68 -0.63 3.32
CA ALA A 33 -5.15 -1.31 4.50
C ALA A 33 -3.66 -1.60 4.33
N GLY A 34 -2.97 -1.71 5.45
CA GLY A 34 -1.54 -2.02 5.46
C GLY A 34 -1.24 -3.32 4.73
N GLN A 35 -0.26 -3.27 3.83
CA GLN A 35 0.18 -4.42 3.05
C GLN A 35 1.55 -4.86 3.53
N ILE A 36 1.68 -6.15 3.80
CA ILE A 36 2.96 -6.80 4.04
C ILE A 36 3.29 -7.69 2.84
N GLY A 37 4.49 -8.23 2.78
CA GLY A 37 4.95 -8.97 1.60
C GLY A 37 4.44 -10.39 1.49
N LEU A 38 3.12 -10.58 1.50
CA LEU A 38 2.52 -11.90 1.37
C LEU A 38 2.38 -12.32 -0.08
N GLU A 39 2.78 -13.53 -0.38
CA GLU A 39 2.54 -14.15 -1.68
C GLU A 39 1.04 -14.46 -1.81
N PRO A 40 0.34 -13.94 -2.82
CA PRO A 40 -1.11 -14.14 -2.94
C PRO A 40 -1.54 -15.59 -3.03
N SER A 41 -0.74 -16.45 -3.68
CA SER A 41 -1.10 -17.85 -3.89
C SER A 41 -0.95 -18.70 -2.64
N THR A 42 -0.13 -18.31 -1.69
CA THR A 42 0.16 -19.12 -0.49
C THR A 42 -0.23 -18.43 0.82
N GLY A 43 -0.36 -17.12 0.83
CA GLY A 43 -0.59 -16.36 2.07
C GLY A 43 0.63 -16.30 2.99
N GLN A 44 1.82 -16.68 2.49
CA GLN A 44 3.05 -16.65 3.26
C GLN A 44 3.92 -15.46 2.87
N LEU A 45 4.71 -14.97 3.81
CA LEU A 45 5.70 -13.93 3.51
C LEU A 45 6.69 -14.46 2.48
N VAL A 46 7.01 -13.61 1.50
CA VAL A 46 8.07 -13.93 0.55
C VAL A 46 9.42 -13.97 1.26
N SER A 47 10.33 -14.79 0.76
CA SER A 47 11.69 -14.83 1.27
C SER A 47 12.54 -13.75 0.60
N GLY A 48 13.68 -13.43 1.20
CA GLY A 48 14.64 -12.49 0.62
C GLY A 48 14.81 -11.19 1.40
N GLY A 49 14.16 -11.05 2.55
CA GLY A 49 14.34 -9.92 3.44
C GLY A 49 13.49 -8.72 3.09
N ALA A 50 13.86 -7.55 3.61
CA ALA A 50 13.05 -6.34 3.53
C ALA A 50 12.81 -5.88 2.09
N LYS A 51 13.78 -6.00 1.21
CA LYS A 51 13.61 -5.62 -0.21
C LYS A 51 12.52 -6.43 -0.88
N GLU A 52 12.55 -7.75 -0.75
CA GLU A 52 11.56 -8.63 -1.38
C GLU A 52 10.19 -8.45 -0.76
N GLU A 53 10.14 -8.28 0.56
CA GLU A 53 8.87 -8.02 1.25
C GLU A 53 8.26 -6.68 0.81
N ALA A 54 9.05 -5.62 0.70
CA ALA A 54 8.58 -4.32 0.23
C ALA A 54 8.05 -4.40 -1.20
N LYS A 55 8.77 -5.11 -2.06
CA LYS A 55 8.36 -5.31 -3.45
C LYS A 55 7.01 -6.03 -3.54
N GLN A 56 6.85 -7.10 -2.78
CA GLN A 56 5.59 -7.84 -2.78
C GLN A 56 4.45 -7.03 -2.17
N ALA A 57 4.72 -6.30 -1.08
CA ALA A 57 3.71 -5.43 -0.45
C ALA A 57 3.20 -4.38 -1.44
N LEU A 58 4.10 -3.75 -2.20
CA LEU A 58 3.71 -2.74 -3.19
C LEU A 58 3.01 -3.35 -4.40
N LYS A 59 3.38 -4.57 -4.81
CA LYS A 59 2.64 -5.30 -5.85
C LYS A 59 1.21 -5.59 -5.39
N ASN A 60 1.04 -6.05 -4.16
CA ASN A 60 -0.28 -6.30 -3.58
C ASN A 60 -1.11 -5.03 -3.54
N MET A 61 -0.52 -3.92 -3.12
CA MET A 61 -1.18 -2.62 -3.13
C MET A 61 -1.61 -2.22 -4.55
N GLY A 62 -0.76 -2.46 -5.55
CA GLY A 62 -1.07 -2.19 -6.95
C GLY A 62 -2.29 -2.95 -7.44
N GLU A 63 -2.45 -4.20 -7.03
CA GLU A 63 -3.63 -5.00 -7.38
C GLU A 63 -4.90 -4.45 -6.72
N ILE A 64 -4.80 -3.97 -5.49
CA ILE A 64 -5.93 -3.33 -4.79
C ILE A 64 -6.29 -2.02 -5.48
N LEU A 65 -5.30 -1.21 -5.84
CA LEU A 65 -5.52 0.03 -6.59
C LEU A 65 -6.22 -0.27 -7.92
N LYS A 66 -5.74 -1.25 -8.65
CA LYS A 66 -6.30 -1.65 -9.94
C LYS A 66 -7.75 -2.11 -9.81
N ALA A 67 -8.09 -2.83 -8.74
CA ALA A 67 -9.46 -3.27 -8.49
C ALA A 67 -10.43 -2.09 -8.33
N ALA A 68 -9.94 -0.93 -7.95
CA ALA A 68 -10.72 0.29 -7.82
C ALA A 68 -10.60 1.22 -9.04
N GLY A 69 -9.89 0.79 -10.09
CA GLY A 69 -9.66 1.63 -11.26
C GLY A 69 -8.60 2.70 -11.07
N CYS A 70 -7.67 2.46 -10.16
CA CYS A 70 -6.58 3.39 -9.81
C CYS A 70 -5.22 2.77 -10.14
N ASP A 71 -4.18 3.56 -10.01
CA ASP A 71 -2.80 3.11 -10.07
C ASP A 71 -1.96 3.86 -9.02
N TYR A 72 -0.65 3.66 -9.04
CA TYR A 72 0.25 4.31 -8.06
C TYR A 72 0.21 5.83 -8.15
N GLY A 73 -0.08 6.39 -9.31
CA GLY A 73 -0.21 7.84 -9.50
C GLY A 73 -1.39 8.45 -8.76
N ASN A 74 -2.34 7.65 -8.33
CA ASN A 74 -3.49 8.11 -7.54
C ASN A 74 -3.20 8.17 -6.04
N VAL A 75 -2.07 7.60 -5.60
CA VAL A 75 -1.70 7.58 -4.18
C VAL A 75 -1.16 8.94 -3.77
N VAL A 76 -1.71 9.52 -2.71
CA VAL A 76 -1.32 10.86 -2.22
C VAL A 76 -0.61 10.81 -0.87
N LYS A 77 -0.77 9.72 -0.11
CA LYS A 77 -0.15 9.55 1.21
C LYS A 77 0.16 8.09 1.43
N THR A 78 1.34 7.82 1.96
CA THR A 78 1.71 6.48 2.44
C THR A 78 2.25 6.57 3.85
N THR A 79 2.15 5.44 4.57
CA THR A 79 2.84 5.22 5.84
C THR A 79 3.64 3.93 5.70
N VAL A 80 4.95 4.01 5.93
CA VAL A 80 5.86 2.88 5.81
C VAL A 80 6.34 2.51 7.20
N LEU A 81 5.90 1.34 7.68
CA LEU A 81 6.25 0.83 9.00
C LEU A 81 7.35 -0.22 8.84
N MET A 82 8.39 -0.15 9.67
CA MET A 82 9.55 -1.03 9.59
C MET A 82 9.80 -1.75 10.90
N ALA A 83 10.20 -3.00 10.81
CA ALA A 83 10.63 -3.74 12.00
C ALA A 83 12.01 -3.25 12.48
N ASP A 84 12.81 -2.68 11.60
CA ASP A 84 14.15 -2.18 11.91
C ASP A 84 14.52 -1.04 10.97
N MET A 85 14.94 0.09 11.48
CA MET A 85 15.33 1.24 10.66
C MET A 85 16.56 0.97 9.81
N LYS A 86 17.34 -0.07 10.10
CA LYS A 86 18.46 -0.44 9.24
C LYS A 86 18.03 -0.86 7.84
N ASP A 87 16.74 -1.22 7.67
CA ASP A 87 16.17 -1.59 6.36
C ASP A 87 15.70 -0.37 5.56
N TYR A 88 15.82 0.82 6.10
CA TYR A 88 15.27 2.05 5.51
C TYR A 88 15.74 2.28 4.07
N ASN A 89 17.05 2.20 3.83
CA ASN A 89 17.60 2.44 2.51
C ASN A 89 17.17 1.37 1.50
N ASP A 90 17.13 0.11 1.92
CA ASP A 90 16.69 -1.00 1.07
C ASP A 90 15.22 -0.83 0.67
N ILE A 91 14.38 -0.45 1.62
CA ILE A 91 12.95 -0.23 1.36
C ILE A 91 12.77 0.97 0.43
N ASN A 92 13.53 2.05 0.62
CA ASN A 92 13.47 3.21 -0.27
C ASN A 92 13.88 2.86 -1.70
N ASP A 93 14.88 2.01 -1.88
CA ASP A 93 15.31 1.58 -3.21
C ASP A 93 14.18 0.87 -3.96
N VAL A 94 13.38 0.06 -3.26
CA VAL A 94 12.22 -0.60 -3.84
C VAL A 94 11.08 0.40 -4.06
N TYR A 95 10.80 1.22 -3.06
CA TYR A 95 9.71 2.20 -3.08
C TYR A 95 9.78 3.09 -4.33
N LYS A 96 10.95 3.59 -4.67
CA LYS A 96 11.12 4.47 -5.84
C LYS A 96 10.99 3.74 -7.18
N GLN A 97 10.92 2.42 -7.19
CA GLN A 97 10.59 1.66 -8.40
C GLN A 97 9.10 1.70 -8.71
N PHE A 98 8.26 1.94 -7.72
CA PHE A 98 6.80 1.98 -7.84
C PHE A 98 6.27 3.42 -7.89
N PHE A 99 6.85 4.32 -7.10
CA PHE A 99 6.50 5.74 -7.08
C PHE A 99 7.65 6.51 -7.73
N LYS A 100 7.47 6.92 -9.00
CA LYS A 100 8.61 7.36 -9.83
C LYS A 100 8.78 8.87 -9.90
N ALA A 101 7.71 9.64 -9.71
CA ALA A 101 7.72 11.09 -9.75
C ALA A 101 6.54 11.62 -8.95
N ASN A 102 6.62 12.88 -8.52
CA ASN A 102 5.55 13.49 -7.73
C ASN A 102 5.16 12.58 -6.57
N PHE A 103 6.15 12.22 -5.77
CA PHE A 103 5.99 11.25 -4.68
C PHE A 103 4.84 11.63 -3.76
N PRO A 104 4.07 10.62 -3.24
CA PRO A 104 3.08 10.90 -2.21
C PRO A 104 3.76 11.43 -0.95
N ALA A 105 3.01 12.18 -0.14
CA ALA A 105 3.46 12.50 1.20
C ALA A 105 3.68 11.21 1.97
N ARG A 106 4.67 11.16 2.87
CA ARG A 106 5.03 9.91 3.55
C ARG A 106 5.48 10.14 4.98
N ALA A 107 5.06 9.23 5.88
CA ALA A 107 5.71 9.02 7.15
C ALA A 107 6.34 7.62 7.12
N ALA A 108 7.53 7.48 7.70
CA ALA A 108 8.23 6.20 7.77
C ALA A 108 8.91 6.08 9.13
N TYR A 109 8.66 4.98 9.83
CA TYR A 109 9.25 4.81 11.16
C TYR A 109 9.28 3.33 11.58
N GLN A 110 10.07 3.05 12.60
CA GLN A 110 10.18 1.73 13.18
C GLN A 110 9.06 1.50 14.19
N VAL A 111 8.51 0.29 14.19
CA VAL A 111 7.48 -0.15 15.14
C VAL A 111 8.00 -1.34 15.93
N ALA A 112 7.31 -1.67 17.03
CA ALA A 112 7.73 -2.75 17.92
C ALA A 112 7.65 -4.11 17.24
N ALA A 113 6.61 -4.35 16.42
CA ALA A 113 6.40 -5.61 15.71
C ALA A 113 5.39 -5.41 14.58
N LEU A 114 5.45 -6.28 13.59
CA LEU A 114 4.49 -6.31 12.47
C LEU A 114 3.86 -7.70 12.37
N PRO A 115 2.67 -7.79 11.74
CA PRO A 115 2.01 -9.08 11.58
C PRO A 115 2.91 -10.09 10.87
N LYS A 116 2.85 -11.35 11.30
CA LYS A 116 3.61 -12.48 10.75
C LYS A 116 5.13 -12.30 10.78
N GLY A 117 5.62 -11.39 11.63
CA GLY A 117 7.04 -11.10 11.68
C GLY A 117 7.54 -10.36 10.44
N ALA A 118 6.68 -9.66 9.74
CA ALA A 118 7.06 -8.89 8.56
C ALA A 118 8.10 -7.82 8.91
N ARG A 119 8.96 -7.51 7.96
CA ARG A 119 9.96 -6.47 8.11
C ARG A 119 9.47 -5.11 7.67
N VAL A 120 8.39 -5.06 6.89
CA VAL A 120 7.81 -3.82 6.38
C VAL A 120 6.32 -3.98 6.19
N GLU A 121 5.59 -2.90 6.46
CA GLU A 121 4.17 -2.78 6.17
C GLU A 121 3.90 -1.40 5.59
N ILE A 122 3.10 -1.31 4.54
CA ILE A 122 2.82 -0.05 3.86
C ILE A 122 1.31 0.10 3.70
N GLU A 123 0.78 1.20 4.21
CA GLU A 123 -0.61 1.61 3.98
C GLU A 123 -0.65 2.86 3.12
N ALA A 124 -1.81 3.19 2.54
CA ALA A 124 -1.90 4.33 1.63
C ALA A 124 -3.29 4.95 1.62
N ILE A 125 -3.31 6.22 1.20
CA ILE A 125 -4.53 6.95 0.85
C ILE A 125 -4.40 7.34 -0.61
N ALA A 126 -5.45 7.05 -1.41
CA ALA A 126 -5.47 7.37 -2.83
C ALA A 126 -6.73 8.16 -3.17
N ILE A 127 -6.68 8.91 -4.26
CA ILE A 127 -7.83 9.65 -4.77
C ILE A 127 -8.18 9.06 -6.13
N LYS A 128 -9.41 8.53 -6.26
CA LYS A 128 -9.88 7.95 -7.49
C LYS A 128 -10.26 9.03 -8.51
N GLY A 129 -9.90 8.77 -9.75
CA GLY A 129 -10.18 9.63 -10.87
C GLY A 129 -8.92 10.23 -11.45
N PRO A 130 -9.02 10.90 -12.59
CA PRO A 130 -7.85 11.55 -13.15
C PRO A 130 -7.41 12.71 -12.25
N LEU A 131 -6.12 12.74 -11.96
CA LEU A 131 -5.49 13.80 -11.18
C LEU A 131 -4.65 14.66 -12.11
N GLN A 132 -4.80 15.98 -11.99
CA GLN A 132 -3.99 16.92 -12.73
C GLN A 132 -2.99 17.55 -11.79
N ASP A 133 -1.70 17.37 -12.09
CA ASP A 133 -0.64 17.99 -11.28
C ASP A 133 -0.57 19.47 -11.59
N ALA A 134 -0.67 20.29 -10.56
CA ALA A 134 -0.54 21.73 -10.69
C ALA A 134 0.89 22.17 -10.36
N SER A 135 1.34 23.22 -11.02
CA SER A 135 2.62 23.85 -10.68
C SER A 135 2.50 24.57 -9.35
N ALA A 136 3.54 24.45 -8.52
CA ALA A 136 3.60 25.16 -7.25
C ALA A 136 3.86 26.65 -7.44
#